data_079e4cf10b6884902c44585397af0e42
#
_entry.id   079e4cf10b6884902c44585397af0e42
#
_cell.length_a   1.000
_cell.length_b   1.000
_cell.length_c   1.000
_cell.angle_alpha   90.00
_cell.angle_beta   90.00
_cell.angle_gamma   90.00
#
_symmetry.space_group_name_H-M   'P 1'
#
loop_
_entity.id
_entity.type
_entity.pdbx_description
1 polymer ?
#
loop_
_entity_poly.entity_id
_entity_poly.type
_entity_poly.pdbx_seq_one_letter_code
_entity_poly.pdbx_strand_id
1 'polypeptide(L)'
;VRILRWFLGHRLLRRSTTAAACLLAVWLLVASILFVYPSASAAEPARADAVVVLAGASSERLPVGRDLVRQGYAPVLALSATYTPGNKDTDSVCARNLNPRIVCFSPDPMTTRGEARAVARLARDRGWTDIIVVTSRYHVTRAELNLEQCSSVHITMVESAPQLGPGQWLGRFVEETGGVAAGLIRPACANPV
;
A
#
# COMPACT_ATOMS: atom_id res chain seq x y z
N VAL A 1 -11.89 17.51 -53.21
CA VAL A 1 -11.13 17.94 -52.00
C VAL A 1 -11.87 17.64 -50.71
N ARG A 2 -13.21 17.87 -50.57
CA ARG A 2 -13.99 17.62 -49.34
C ARG A 2 -14.09 16.11 -48.99
N ILE A 3 -14.29 15.22 -49.93
CA ILE A 3 -14.42 13.78 -49.75
C ILE A 3 -13.12 13.17 -49.24
N LEU A 4 -11.97 13.56 -49.79
CA LEU A 4 -10.65 13.07 -49.37
C LEU A 4 -10.34 13.46 -47.89
N ARG A 5 -10.69 14.70 -47.50
CA ARG A 5 -10.56 15.16 -46.09
C ARG A 5 -11.44 14.36 -45.13
N TRP A 6 -12.65 13.97 -45.53
CA TRP A 6 -13.57 13.14 -44.76
C TRP A 6 -13.00 11.73 -44.53
N PHE A 7 -12.49 11.07 -45.59
CA PHE A 7 -11.84 9.75 -45.47
C PHE A 7 -10.55 9.76 -44.63
N LEU A 8 -9.74 10.77 -44.74
CA LEU A 8 -8.54 10.92 -43.92
C LEU A 8 -8.89 11.16 -42.44
N GLY A 9 -9.89 11.99 -42.17
CA GLY A 9 -10.37 12.24 -40.80
C GLY A 9 -10.88 10.97 -40.14
N HIS A 10 -11.69 10.15 -40.82
CA HIS A 10 -12.17 8.88 -40.29
C HIS A 10 -11.07 7.84 -40.02
N ARG A 11 -10.06 7.77 -40.89
CA ARG A 11 -8.91 6.87 -40.66
C ARG A 11 -8.05 7.32 -39.50
N LEU A 12 -7.81 8.59 -39.32
CA LEU A 12 -7.09 9.15 -38.18
C LEU A 12 -7.86 8.93 -36.89
N LEU A 13 -9.16 9.21 -36.86
CA LEU A 13 -10.01 8.98 -35.70
C LEU A 13 -10.04 7.51 -35.28
N ARG A 14 -10.21 6.59 -36.23
CA ARG A 14 -10.17 5.14 -35.94
C ARG A 14 -8.80 4.70 -35.39
N ARG A 15 -7.69 5.22 -35.94
CA ARG A 15 -6.34 4.91 -35.44
C ARG A 15 -6.13 5.44 -34.03
N SER A 16 -6.58 6.66 -33.75
CA SER A 16 -6.47 7.25 -32.41
C SER A 16 -7.34 6.53 -31.38
N THR A 17 -8.56 6.14 -31.72
CA THR A 17 -9.43 5.36 -30.81
C THR A 17 -8.87 3.97 -30.54
N THR A 18 -8.33 3.29 -31.57
CA THR A 18 -7.68 1.98 -31.39
C THR A 18 -6.45 2.11 -30.50
N ALA A 19 -5.59 3.11 -30.73
CA ALA A 19 -4.44 3.33 -29.89
C ALA A 19 -4.81 3.62 -28.43
N ALA A 20 -5.81 4.47 -28.19
CA ALA A 20 -6.33 4.74 -26.84
C ALA A 20 -6.88 3.49 -26.17
N ALA A 21 -7.63 2.66 -26.89
CA ALA A 21 -8.15 1.39 -26.37
C ALA A 21 -7.02 0.41 -26.00
N CYS A 22 -5.99 0.30 -26.84
CA CYS A 22 -4.82 -0.53 -26.55
C CYS A 22 -4.06 -0.03 -25.29
N LEU A 23 -3.84 1.28 -25.18
CA LEU A 23 -3.20 1.87 -23.99
C LEU A 23 -4.00 1.62 -22.72
N LEU A 24 -5.32 1.78 -22.78
CA LEU A 24 -6.18 1.47 -21.65
C LEU A 24 -6.11 -0.01 -21.26
N ALA A 25 -6.14 -0.92 -22.24
CA ALA A 25 -6.04 -2.35 -22.00
C ALA A 25 -4.68 -2.72 -21.36
N VAL A 26 -3.59 -2.16 -21.84
CA VAL A 26 -2.25 -2.34 -21.26
C VAL A 26 -2.21 -1.81 -19.84
N TRP A 27 -2.74 -0.60 -19.59
CA TRP A 27 -2.80 -0.05 -18.24
C TRP A 27 -3.62 -0.91 -17.29
N LEU A 28 -4.80 -1.39 -17.71
CA LEU A 28 -5.63 -2.29 -16.89
C LEU A 28 -4.91 -3.61 -16.58
N LEU A 29 -4.18 -4.16 -17.54
CA LEU A 29 -3.39 -5.38 -17.34
C LEU A 29 -2.29 -5.14 -16.30
N VAL A 30 -1.50 -4.09 -16.47
CA VAL A 30 -0.40 -3.73 -15.54
C VAL A 30 -0.96 -3.43 -14.14
N ALA A 31 -2.04 -2.64 -14.04
CA ALA A 31 -2.69 -2.34 -12.76
C ALA A 31 -3.22 -3.61 -12.09
N SER A 32 -3.78 -4.56 -12.86
CA SER A 32 -4.22 -5.84 -12.30
C SER A 32 -3.05 -6.66 -11.75
N ILE A 33 -1.94 -6.71 -12.45
CA ILE A 33 -0.73 -7.41 -11.97
C ILE A 33 -0.21 -6.76 -10.68
N LEU A 34 -0.10 -5.43 -10.64
CA LEU A 34 0.49 -4.72 -9.51
C LEU A 34 -0.42 -4.65 -8.28
N PHE A 35 -1.75 -4.63 -8.45
CA PHE A 35 -2.68 -4.30 -7.38
C PHE A 35 -3.67 -5.43 -7.02
N VAL A 36 -3.88 -6.40 -7.91
CA VAL A 36 -4.69 -7.60 -7.60
C VAL A 36 -3.80 -8.81 -7.29
N TYR A 37 -2.62 -8.87 -7.92
CA TYR A 37 -1.63 -9.94 -7.73
C TYR A 37 -0.27 -9.36 -7.31
N PRO A 38 -0.21 -8.57 -6.22
CA PRO A 38 1.07 -7.99 -5.80
C PRO A 38 2.04 -9.10 -5.39
N SER A 39 3.32 -8.78 -5.41
CA SER A 39 4.39 -9.68 -4.96
C SER A 39 4.44 -9.85 -3.42
N ALA A 40 3.33 -9.56 -2.73
CA ALA A 40 3.23 -9.88 -1.31
C ALA A 40 3.52 -11.36 -1.12
N SER A 41 4.29 -11.68 -0.11
CA SER A 41 4.84 -13.02 0.11
C SER A 41 3.71 -14.07 0.12
N ALA A 42 3.65 -14.89 -0.90
CA ALA A 42 2.73 -16.04 -0.96
C ALA A 42 3.13 -17.15 0.03
N ALA A 43 4.32 -17.04 0.63
CA ALA A 43 4.81 -17.93 1.67
C ALA A 43 4.40 -17.42 3.05
N GLU A 44 4.27 -18.32 4.02
CA GLU A 44 4.13 -17.91 5.42
C GLU A 44 5.30 -17.00 5.81
N PRO A 45 5.02 -15.84 6.45
CA PRO A 45 6.07 -14.93 6.85
C PRO A 45 7.01 -15.60 7.85
N ALA A 46 8.31 -15.31 7.76
CA ALA A 46 9.25 -15.66 8.81
C ALA A 46 8.95 -14.89 10.09
N ARG A 47 9.52 -15.31 11.22
CA ARG A 47 9.42 -14.54 12.47
C ARG A 47 10.14 -13.20 12.32
N ALA A 48 9.54 -12.16 12.91
CA ALA A 48 10.00 -10.79 12.84
C ALA A 48 9.98 -10.14 14.23
N ASP A 49 10.56 -8.96 14.34
CA ASP A 49 10.58 -8.16 15.57
C ASP A 49 9.22 -7.52 15.85
N ALA A 50 8.51 -7.13 14.79
CA ALA A 50 7.20 -6.49 14.90
C ALA A 50 6.29 -6.81 13.70
N VAL A 51 4.97 -6.82 13.96
CA VAL A 51 3.93 -6.68 12.94
C VAL A 51 3.49 -5.21 12.93
N VAL A 52 3.61 -4.57 11.78
CA VAL A 52 3.20 -3.18 11.55
C VAL A 52 1.90 -3.16 10.74
N VAL A 53 0.84 -2.55 11.26
CA VAL A 53 -0.44 -2.39 10.55
C VAL A 53 -0.55 -0.95 10.06
N LEU A 54 -0.59 -0.77 8.74
CA LEU A 54 -0.77 0.54 8.11
C LEU A 54 -2.22 1.01 8.20
N ALA A 55 -2.39 2.34 8.25
CA ALA A 55 -3.70 2.97 8.38
C ALA A 55 -4.56 2.90 7.10
N GLY A 56 -5.85 3.21 7.24
CA GLY A 56 -6.80 3.44 6.16
C GLY A 56 -7.92 2.42 6.02
N ALA A 57 -7.68 1.13 6.21
CA ALA A 57 -8.70 0.07 6.14
C ALA A 57 -8.61 -0.83 7.38
N SER A 58 -8.76 -0.23 8.57
CA SER A 58 -8.50 -0.90 9.85
C SER A 58 -9.39 -2.12 10.10
N SER A 59 -10.63 -2.13 9.61
CA SER A 59 -11.55 -3.25 9.78
C SER A 59 -11.06 -4.55 9.13
N GLU A 60 -10.27 -4.46 8.06
CA GLU A 60 -9.69 -5.64 7.39
C GLU A 60 -8.23 -5.90 7.78
N ARG A 61 -7.43 -4.84 8.01
CA ARG A 61 -5.99 -4.96 8.27
C ARG A 61 -5.68 -5.37 9.72
N LEU A 62 -6.37 -4.76 10.68
CA LEU A 62 -6.13 -4.99 12.10
C LEU A 62 -6.36 -6.45 12.54
N PRO A 63 -7.42 -7.15 12.10
CA PRO A 63 -7.57 -8.58 12.38
C PRO A 63 -6.38 -9.41 11.91
N VAL A 64 -5.89 -9.18 10.67
CA VAL A 64 -4.73 -9.88 10.12
C VAL A 64 -3.48 -9.65 10.98
N GLY A 65 -3.19 -8.39 11.33
CA GLY A 65 -2.05 -8.05 12.18
C GLY A 65 -2.12 -8.69 13.56
N ARG A 66 -3.30 -8.71 14.18
CA ARG A 66 -3.51 -9.38 15.47
C ARG A 66 -3.33 -10.89 15.39
N ASP A 67 -3.79 -11.50 14.32
CA ASP A 67 -3.66 -12.93 14.08
C ASP A 67 -2.20 -13.36 13.94
N LEU A 68 -1.39 -12.59 13.22
CA LEU A 68 0.04 -12.83 13.10
C LEU A 68 0.75 -12.77 14.47
N VAL A 69 0.44 -11.77 15.30
CA VAL A 69 1.02 -11.69 16.64
C VAL A 69 0.51 -12.83 17.53
N ARG A 70 -0.76 -13.21 17.45
CA ARG A 70 -1.32 -14.33 18.19
C ARG A 70 -0.67 -15.68 17.81
N GLN A 71 -0.33 -15.84 16.54
CA GLN A 71 0.37 -17.02 16.00
C GLN A 71 1.87 -17.02 16.34
N GLY A 72 2.39 -15.95 16.94
CA GLY A 72 3.78 -15.86 17.37
C GLY A 72 4.77 -15.45 16.30
N TYR A 73 4.32 -14.87 15.19
CA TYR A 73 5.22 -14.35 14.16
C TYR A 73 6.01 -13.13 14.63
N ALA A 74 5.48 -12.34 15.56
CA ALA A 74 6.22 -11.26 16.20
C ALA A 74 5.69 -10.97 17.61
N PRO A 75 6.54 -10.49 18.54
CA PRO A 75 6.14 -10.15 19.89
C PRO A 75 5.42 -8.79 20.01
N VAL A 76 5.56 -7.92 19.01
CA VAL A 76 5.06 -6.52 19.02
C VAL A 76 4.07 -6.30 17.89
N LEU A 77 2.98 -5.57 18.19
CA LEU A 77 2.02 -5.06 17.23
C LEU A 77 2.15 -3.53 17.14
N ALA A 78 2.68 -3.01 16.03
CA ALA A 78 2.78 -1.58 15.78
C ALA A 78 1.61 -1.10 14.92
N LEU A 79 0.91 -0.06 15.37
CA LEU A 79 -0.34 0.42 14.79
C LEU A 79 -0.21 1.86 14.33
N SER A 80 -0.51 2.13 13.08
CA SER A 80 -0.58 3.48 12.52
C SER A 80 -1.91 4.15 12.92
N ALA A 81 -1.85 5.10 13.86
CA ALA A 81 -3.00 5.85 14.36
C ALA A 81 -3.09 7.20 13.63
N THR A 82 -4.12 7.37 12.79
CA THR A 82 -4.27 8.56 11.95
C THR A 82 -5.50 9.40 12.29
N TYR A 83 -6.47 8.83 12.99
CA TYR A 83 -7.77 9.45 13.30
C TYR A 83 -8.51 9.92 12.04
N THR A 84 -8.29 9.23 10.92
CA THR A 84 -8.93 9.50 9.63
C THR A 84 -10.03 8.48 9.31
N PRO A 85 -10.97 8.79 8.41
CA PRO A 85 -11.96 7.81 7.95
C PRO A 85 -11.30 6.49 7.49
N GLY A 86 -11.89 5.35 7.89
CA GLY A 86 -11.36 4.02 7.59
C GLY A 86 -10.34 3.48 8.62
N ASN A 87 -9.87 4.30 9.58
CA ASN A 87 -8.90 3.87 10.60
C ASN A 87 -9.48 3.68 12.01
N LYS A 88 -10.79 3.77 12.16
CA LYS A 88 -11.52 3.80 13.44
C LYS A 88 -11.16 2.67 14.41
N ASP A 89 -11.00 1.43 13.91
CA ASP A 89 -10.75 0.28 14.79
C ASP A 89 -9.33 0.35 15.37
N THR A 90 -8.34 0.69 14.55
CA THR A 90 -6.96 0.91 14.98
C THR A 90 -6.87 2.09 15.97
N ASP A 91 -7.48 3.22 15.64
CA ASP A 91 -7.49 4.42 16.49
C ASP A 91 -8.15 4.15 17.84
N SER A 92 -9.23 3.35 17.87
CA SER A 92 -9.90 2.93 19.11
C SER A 92 -9.02 2.05 19.98
N VAL A 93 -8.19 1.19 19.39
CA VAL A 93 -7.19 0.41 20.12
C VAL A 93 -6.15 1.33 20.71
N CYS A 94 -5.59 2.23 19.91
CA CYS A 94 -4.54 3.14 20.34
C CYS A 94 -4.99 4.10 21.45
N ALA A 95 -6.22 4.61 21.38
CA ALA A 95 -6.77 5.52 22.39
C ALA A 95 -6.92 4.87 23.78
N ARG A 96 -7.05 3.54 23.85
CA ARG A 96 -7.27 2.77 25.09
C ARG A 96 -6.13 1.82 25.43
N ASN A 97 -5.00 1.95 24.74
CA ASN A 97 -3.93 0.97 24.86
C ASN A 97 -3.20 1.06 26.22
N LEU A 98 -3.22 -0.05 26.95
CA LEU A 98 -2.43 -0.27 28.17
C LEU A 98 -1.45 -1.46 28.01
N ASN A 99 -1.44 -2.10 26.85
CA ASN A 99 -0.60 -3.25 26.58
C ASN A 99 0.78 -2.80 26.03
N PRO A 100 1.88 -3.07 26.74
CA PRO A 100 3.22 -2.68 26.29
C PRO A 100 3.68 -3.33 24.97
N ARG A 101 3.02 -4.41 24.57
CA ARG A 101 3.28 -5.08 23.28
C ARG A 101 2.58 -4.40 22.09
N ILE A 102 1.70 -3.43 22.34
CA ILE A 102 1.06 -2.63 21.30
C ILE A 102 1.73 -1.27 21.28
N VAL A 103 2.30 -0.91 20.14
CA VAL A 103 2.97 0.37 19.93
C VAL A 103 2.16 1.17 18.93
N CYS A 104 1.64 2.32 19.32
CA CYS A 104 0.92 3.22 18.43
C CYS A 104 1.85 4.34 17.96
N PHE A 105 1.80 4.65 16.68
CA PHE A 105 2.55 5.76 16.09
C PHE A 105 1.65 6.57 15.15
N SER A 106 1.94 7.86 15.03
CA SER A 106 1.23 8.75 14.11
C SER A 106 2.18 9.17 12.98
N PRO A 107 1.78 8.97 11.72
CA PRO A 107 2.58 9.43 10.58
C PRO A 107 2.52 10.94 10.42
N ASP A 108 3.63 11.53 10.01
CA ASP A 108 3.71 12.94 9.62
C ASP A 108 4.52 13.08 8.31
N PRO A 109 3.89 13.58 7.24
CA PRO A 109 2.45 13.86 7.06
C PRO A 109 1.59 12.58 7.10
N MET A 110 0.26 12.72 7.26
CA MET A 110 -0.70 11.59 7.26
C MET A 110 -0.88 11.01 5.86
N THR A 111 0.15 10.37 5.37
CA THR A 111 0.24 9.75 4.03
C THR A 111 1.08 8.49 4.13
N THR A 112 1.03 7.62 3.11
CA THR A 112 1.89 6.42 3.03
C THR A 112 3.38 6.76 3.16
N ARG A 113 3.81 7.91 2.64
CA ARG A 113 5.20 8.39 2.78
C ARG A 113 5.52 8.75 4.23
N GLY A 114 4.58 9.36 4.94
CA GLY A 114 4.73 9.66 6.36
C GLY A 114 4.73 8.39 7.21
N GLU A 115 3.92 7.39 6.85
CA GLU A 115 3.94 6.08 7.49
C GLU A 115 5.30 5.40 7.32
N ALA A 116 5.83 5.36 6.09
CA ALA A 116 7.15 4.79 5.81
C ALA A 116 8.26 5.44 6.65
N ARG A 117 8.25 6.77 6.75
CA ARG A 117 9.19 7.52 7.62
C ARG A 117 9.02 7.19 9.10
N ALA A 118 7.78 7.08 9.56
CA ALA A 118 7.49 6.76 10.96
C ALA A 118 7.91 5.33 11.31
N VAL A 119 7.62 4.36 10.43
CA VAL A 119 8.05 2.96 10.58
C VAL A 119 9.56 2.86 10.60
N ALA A 120 10.27 3.52 9.69
CA ALA A 120 11.73 3.52 9.64
C ALA A 120 12.35 4.07 10.94
N ARG A 121 11.84 5.21 11.45
CA ARG A 121 12.28 5.75 12.75
C ARG A 121 12.00 4.77 13.89
N LEU A 122 10.80 4.21 13.93
CA LEU A 122 10.39 3.28 14.98
C LEU A 122 11.26 2.01 14.97
N ALA A 123 11.54 1.46 13.80
CA ALA A 123 12.41 0.30 13.65
C ALA A 123 13.84 0.59 14.15
N ARG A 124 14.42 1.70 13.73
CA ARG A 124 15.74 2.14 14.20
C ARG A 124 15.76 2.34 15.71
N ASP A 125 14.79 3.06 16.28
CA ASP A 125 14.76 3.42 17.70
C ASP A 125 14.50 2.19 18.60
N ARG A 126 13.93 1.12 18.03
CA ARG A 126 13.68 -0.18 18.69
C ARG A 126 14.72 -1.25 18.36
N GLY A 127 15.62 -1.00 17.44
CA GLY A 127 16.63 -1.97 16.99
C GLY A 127 16.00 -3.15 16.22
N TRP A 128 14.88 -2.93 15.52
CA TRP A 128 14.27 -3.96 14.68
C TRP A 128 15.07 -4.16 13.41
N THR A 129 15.23 -5.42 13.00
CA THR A 129 15.89 -5.83 11.77
C THR A 129 14.93 -6.43 10.77
N ASP A 130 13.84 -7.03 11.26
CA ASP A 130 12.84 -7.72 10.46
C ASP A 130 11.43 -7.26 10.89
N ILE A 131 10.63 -6.83 9.93
CA ILE A 131 9.24 -6.43 10.19
C ILE A 131 8.28 -7.08 9.19
N ILE A 132 7.09 -7.43 9.69
CA ILE A 132 5.96 -7.83 8.86
C ILE A 132 5.05 -6.62 8.73
N VAL A 133 4.75 -6.20 7.51
CA VAL A 133 3.87 -5.05 7.27
C VAL A 133 2.55 -5.50 6.67
N VAL A 134 1.45 -5.21 7.38
CA VAL A 134 0.09 -5.55 6.98
C VAL A 134 -0.57 -4.36 6.31
N THR A 135 -1.06 -4.56 5.09
CA THR A 135 -1.84 -3.58 4.36
C THR A 135 -2.86 -4.25 3.43
N SER A 136 -3.75 -3.49 2.81
CA SER A 136 -4.70 -4.04 1.82
C SER A 136 -3.98 -4.47 0.55
N ARG A 137 -4.43 -5.54 -0.07
CA ARG A 137 -3.87 -6.10 -1.32
C ARG A 137 -3.56 -5.03 -2.36
N TYR A 138 -4.50 -4.15 -2.66
CA TYR A 138 -4.31 -3.10 -3.66
C TYR A 138 -3.20 -2.11 -3.31
N HIS A 139 -2.84 -2.00 -2.03
CA HIS A 139 -1.90 -1.01 -1.51
C HIS A 139 -0.47 -1.55 -1.32
N VAL A 140 -0.25 -2.85 -1.44
CA VAL A 140 1.04 -3.51 -1.16
C VAL A 140 2.18 -2.86 -1.93
N THR A 141 2.08 -2.77 -3.26
CA THR A 141 3.15 -2.24 -4.13
C THR A 141 3.57 -0.81 -3.75
N ARG A 142 2.61 0.07 -3.43
CA ARG A 142 2.94 1.45 -3.03
C ARG A 142 3.51 1.54 -1.62
N ALA A 143 2.99 0.73 -0.70
CA ALA A 143 3.49 0.70 0.67
C ALA A 143 4.93 0.18 0.70
N GLU A 144 5.21 -0.95 0.04
CA GLU A 144 6.53 -1.54 -0.06
C GLU A 144 7.54 -0.56 -0.66
N LEU A 145 7.24 0.02 -1.82
CA LEU A 145 8.09 1.04 -2.47
C LEU A 145 8.48 2.17 -1.50
N ASN A 146 7.52 2.73 -0.74
CA ASN A 146 7.82 3.82 0.17
C ASN A 146 8.61 3.37 1.41
N LEU A 147 8.34 2.17 1.91
CA LEU A 147 9.04 1.60 3.07
C LEU A 147 10.49 1.29 2.74
N GLU A 148 10.77 0.65 1.61
CA GLU A 148 12.13 0.36 1.13
C GLU A 148 12.95 1.63 0.87
N GLN A 149 12.31 2.72 0.45
CA GLN A 149 12.97 4.02 0.30
C GLN A 149 13.38 4.65 1.63
N CYS A 150 12.79 4.23 2.74
CA CYS A 150 13.01 4.85 4.05
C CYS A 150 13.78 3.98 5.03
N SER A 151 13.77 2.67 4.87
CA SER A 151 14.31 1.73 5.86
C SER A 151 15.18 0.68 5.22
N SER A 152 16.25 0.28 5.92
CA SER A 152 17.13 -0.82 5.55
C SER A 152 16.75 -2.15 6.23
N VAL A 153 15.67 -2.16 7.04
CA VAL A 153 15.19 -3.41 7.66
C VAL A 153 14.60 -4.34 6.62
N HIS A 154 14.64 -5.64 6.89
CA HIS A 154 13.97 -6.62 6.05
C HIS A 154 12.45 -6.49 6.22
N ILE A 155 11.73 -6.29 5.12
CA ILE A 155 10.28 -6.06 5.10
C ILE A 155 9.58 -7.24 4.44
N THR A 156 8.68 -7.87 5.17
CA THR A 156 7.77 -8.89 4.62
C THR A 156 6.38 -8.29 4.53
N MET A 157 5.85 -8.16 3.32
CA MET A 157 4.50 -7.64 3.10
C MET A 157 3.47 -8.75 3.26
N VAL A 158 2.43 -8.49 4.06
CA VAL A 158 1.26 -9.35 4.22
C VAL A 158 0.01 -8.57 3.84
N GLU A 159 -0.78 -9.15 2.96
CA GLU A 159 -1.99 -8.50 2.46
C GLU A 159 -3.24 -8.85 3.26
N SER A 160 -4.14 -7.89 3.44
CA SER A 160 -5.53 -8.15 3.77
C SER A 160 -6.37 -8.21 2.49
N ALA A 161 -7.46 -8.99 2.51
CA ALA A 161 -8.32 -9.20 1.37
C ALA A 161 -9.52 -8.24 1.38
N PRO A 162 -9.50 -7.14 0.60
CA PRO A 162 -10.58 -6.17 0.59
C PRO A 162 -11.83 -6.74 -0.12
N GLN A 163 -12.99 -6.45 0.42
CA GLN A 163 -14.29 -6.75 -0.19
C GLN A 163 -14.70 -5.58 -1.09
N LEU A 164 -14.22 -5.55 -2.33
CA LEU A 164 -14.44 -4.46 -3.28
C LEU A 164 -15.23 -4.93 -4.51
N GLY A 165 -16.21 -4.12 -4.92
CA GLY A 165 -16.87 -4.28 -6.21
C GLY A 165 -16.02 -3.76 -7.38
N PRO A 166 -16.39 -4.08 -8.66
CA PRO A 166 -15.59 -3.71 -9.84
C PRO A 166 -15.29 -2.21 -9.96
N GLY A 167 -16.29 -1.35 -9.68
CA GLY A 167 -16.10 0.11 -9.73
C GLY A 167 -15.14 0.63 -8.66
N GLN A 168 -15.15 0.02 -7.47
CA GLN A 168 -14.22 0.34 -6.39
C GLN A 168 -12.79 -0.09 -6.75
N TRP A 169 -12.62 -1.25 -7.37
CA TRP A 169 -11.34 -1.70 -7.90
C TRP A 169 -10.76 -0.73 -8.91
N LEU A 170 -11.58 -0.24 -9.85
CA LEU A 170 -11.11 0.75 -10.82
C LEU A 170 -10.64 2.04 -10.13
N GLY A 171 -11.37 2.50 -9.11
CA GLY A 171 -10.95 3.64 -8.28
C GLY A 171 -9.59 3.40 -7.61
N ARG A 172 -9.37 2.19 -7.05
CA ARG A 172 -8.08 1.81 -6.47
C ARG A 172 -6.96 1.75 -7.51
N PHE A 173 -7.22 1.26 -8.73
CA PHE A 173 -6.21 1.26 -9.80
C PHE A 173 -5.73 2.66 -10.14
N VAL A 174 -6.63 3.62 -10.24
CA VAL A 174 -6.28 5.03 -10.49
C VAL A 174 -5.47 5.60 -9.32
N GLU A 175 -5.96 5.42 -8.09
CA GLU A 175 -5.31 5.92 -6.87
C GLU A 175 -3.89 5.35 -6.70
N GLU A 176 -3.75 4.02 -6.81
CA GLU A 176 -2.47 3.35 -6.59
C GLU A 176 -1.48 3.60 -7.73
N THR A 177 -1.94 3.67 -9.00
CA THR A 177 -1.10 4.08 -10.13
C THR A 177 -0.51 5.46 -9.89
N GLY A 178 -1.35 6.42 -9.49
CA GLY A 178 -0.90 7.78 -9.16
C GLY A 178 0.05 7.80 -7.97
N GLY A 179 -0.24 7.00 -6.94
CA GLY A 179 0.59 6.89 -5.74
C GLY A 179 1.96 6.29 -5.98
N VAL A 180 2.05 5.21 -6.78
CA VAL A 180 3.32 4.59 -7.20
C VAL A 180 4.12 5.56 -8.06
N ALA A 181 3.51 6.18 -9.07
CA ALA A 181 4.17 7.17 -9.91
C ALA A 181 4.73 8.35 -9.08
N ALA A 182 3.95 8.85 -8.12
CA ALA A 182 4.41 9.90 -7.22
C ALA A 182 5.59 9.45 -6.32
N GLY A 183 5.59 8.20 -5.86
CA GLY A 183 6.68 7.61 -5.07
C GLY A 183 7.98 7.46 -5.87
N LEU A 184 7.87 7.13 -7.16
CA LEU A 184 9.02 7.03 -8.06
C LEU A 184 9.62 8.41 -8.40
N ILE A 185 8.77 9.42 -8.63
CA ILE A 185 9.22 10.79 -8.98
C ILE A 185 9.76 11.53 -7.75
N ARG A 186 9.16 11.30 -6.60
CA ARG A 186 9.52 11.94 -5.33
C ARG A 186 9.64 10.88 -4.24
N PRO A 187 10.79 10.29 -4.03
CA PRO A 187 11.00 9.26 -3.02
C PRO A 187 10.52 9.69 -1.62
N ALA A 188 10.02 8.73 -0.83
CA ALA A 188 9.54 9.01 0.52
C ALA A 188 10.66 9.52 1.43
N CYS A 189 11.87 9.00 1.25
CA CYS A 189 13.07 9.42 1.95
C CYS A 189 14.21 9.63 0.96
N ALA A 190 15.12 10.57 1.25
CA ALA A 190 16.30 10.79 0.42
C ALA A 190 17.34 9.66 0.58
N ASN A 191 17.42 9.11 1.80
CA ASN A 191 18.25 7.95 2.14
C ASN A 191 17.49 7.08 3.15
N PRO A 192 17.62 5.75 3.09
CA PRO A 192 17.16 4.84 4.14
C PRO A 192 17.89 5.13 5.47
N VAL A 193 17.18 4.92 6.57
CA VAL A 193 17.71 5.03 7.94
C VAL A 193 17.81 3.67 8.60
#